data_e64cc3cf0bc13d173f63ea59ec75a27e
#
_entry.id   e64cc3cf0bc13d173f63ea59ec75a27e
#
_cell.length_a   1.000
_cell.length_b   1.000
_cell.length_c   1.000
_cell.angle_alpha   90.00
_cell.angle_beta   90.00
_cell.angle_gamma   90.00
#
_symmetry.space_group_name_H-M   'P 1'
#
loop_
_entity.id
_entity.type
_entity.pdbx_description
1 polymer ?
#
loop_
_entity_poly.entity_id
_entity_poly.type
_entity_poly.pdbx_seq_one_letter_code
_entity_poly.pdbx_strand_id
1 'polypeptide(L)'
;MSNTRHTEISVAYTNSRTKKTYSLDDRVEEITITDNAVGEGDTVDITVMDKDRKMVYDYYPGVDDMVKCTVSLYGMDGGKTGVVGNQTFHIDQFSYNDFASKMTLRGIAVPKNSTFAKTPKTKTWKNTTLNNIAWFTCHDYGLPYYRESGAFNPHIEKVEQSNATDLSFLFNISQTYGNGMKIFSDRLVIFSEEEYEKKAAVRTITHSDITDGSFSARFDLIRQYTGYEYEHDVGDVHWTRSHYFITKPEIKISIGQCESQTDGELKGRAKVNLANRDMQMVTFEIIGDPKMISTATFNLSGYGGLDGKYYINKVTNKFTASNGFTQEIEARKIQQRL
;
A
#
# COMPACT_ATOMS: atom_id res chain seq x y z
N MET A 1 -20.77 -23.19 21.29
CA MET A 1 -19.69 -23.15 20.32
C MET A 1 -18.42 -22.69 21.03
N SER A 2 -17.32 -23.38 20.83
CA SER A 2 -16.05 -23.07 21.52
C SER A 2 -15.62 -21.61 21.20
N ASN A 3 -15.44 -20.80 22.24
CA ASN A 3 -14.94 -19.43 22.12
C ASN A 3 -13.41 -19.40 21.91
N THR A 4 -12.85 -20.50 21.42
CA THR A 4 -11.42 -20.68 21.22
C THR A 4 -10.99 -19.94 19.96
N ARG A 5 -9.97 -19.11 20.07
CA ARG A 5 -9.34 -18.40 18.97
C ARG A 5 -8.75 -19.41 17.99
N HIS A 6 -9.17 -19.40 16.73
CA HIS A 6 -8.62 -20.25 15.68
C HIS A 6 -8.67 -19.56 14.32
N THR A 7 -7.86 -20.06 13.40
CA THR A 7 -7.70 -19.53 12.05
C THR A 7 -8.09 -20.60 11.04
N GLU A 8 -8.91 -20.24 10.07
CA GLU A 8 -9.20 -21.05 8.89
C GLU A 8 -8.61 -20.39 7.66
N ILE A 9 -7.95 -21.18 6.85
CA ILE A 9 -7.27 -20.72 5.63
C ILE A 9 -7.98 -21.34 4.44
N SER A 10 -8.27 -20.53 3.43
CA SER A 10 -8.74 -21.00 2.13
C SER A 10 -7.87 -20.39 1.02
N VAL A 11 -7.28 -21.27 0.21
CA VAL A 11 -6.43 -20.91 -0.91
C VAL A 11 -6.94 -21.59 -2.18
N ALA A 12 -7.50 -20.80 -3.07
CA ALA A 12 -8.00 -21.25 -4.37
C ALA A 12 -6.99 -20.85 -5.47
N TYR A 13 -6.29 -21.81 -6.03
CA TYR A 13 -5.37 -21.62 -7.15
C TYR A 13 -6.08 -21.88 -8.48
N THR A 14 -6.05 -20.90 -9.38
CA THR A 14 -6.67 -20.98 -10.71
C THR A 14 -5.60 -21.01 -11.79
N ASN A 15 -5.54 -22.10 -12.52
CA ASN A 15 -4.64 -22.26 -13.66
C ASN A 15 -5.23 -21.57 -14.91
N SER A 16 -4.52 -20.62 -15.46
CA SER A 16 -4.98 -19.79 -16.58
C SER A 16 -5.16 -20.56 -17.89
N ARG A 17 -4.39 -21.63 -18.14
CA ARG A 17 -4.44 -22.45 -19.34
C ARG A 17 -5.64 -23.38 -19.34
N THR A 18 -5.84 -24.09 -18.23
CA THR A 18 -6.89 -25.10 -18.10
C THR A 18 -8.22 -24.52 -17.62
N LYS A 19 -8.23 -23.29 -17.13
CA LYS A 19 -9.37 -22.60 -16.48
C LYS A 19 -9.94 -23.38 -15.28
N LYS A 20 -9.15 -24.30 -14.71
CA LYS A 20 -9.52 -25.05 -13.52
C LYS A 20 -9.02 -24.37 -12.26
N THR A 21 -9.85 -24.42 -11.23
CA THR A 21 -9.51 -23.96 -9.88
C THR A 21 -9.31 -25.15 -8.97
N TYR A 22 -8.24 -25.13 -8.22
CA TYR A 22 -7.84 -26.18 -7.26
C TYR A 22 -7.79 -25.59 -5.86
N SER A 23 -8.35 -26.28 -4.87
CA SER A 23 -8.11 -25.95 -3.47
C SER A 23 -6.72 -26.42 -3.08
N LEU A 24 -5.98 -25.55 -2.38
CA LEU A 24 -4.69 -25.87 -1.78
C LEU A 24 -4.76 -25.89 -0.24
N ASP A 25 -5.95 -25.78 0.36
CA ASP A 25 -6.17 -25.60 1.80
C ASP A 25 -5.41 -26.63 2.65
N ASP A 26 -5.51 -27.91 2.27
CA ASP A 26 -4.87 -29.03 2.98
C ASP A 26 -3.33 -29.11 2.78
N ARG A 27 -2.78 -28.27 1.91
CA ARG A 27 -1.37 -28.25 1.54
C ARG A 27 -0.61 -27.07 2.11
N VAL A 28 -1.32 -26.04 2.52
CA VAL A 28 -0.71 -24.79 3.01
C VAL A 28 0.04 -25.04 4.31
N GLU A 29 1.31 -24.64 4.32
CA GLU A 29 2.17 -24.64 5.51
C GLU A 29 2.33 -23.23 6.08
N GLU A 30 2.49 -22.26 5.18
CA GLU A 30 2.71 -20.87 5.55
C GLU A 30 2.07 -19.93 4.52
N ILE A 31 1.51 -18.84 4.99
CA ILE A 31 1.07 -17.72 4.15
C ILE A 31 1.62 -16.43 4.74
N THR A 32 2.25 -15.62 3.89
CA THR A 32 2.61 -14.24 4.18
C THR A 32 1.88 -13.32 3.24
N ILE A 33 1.04 -12.42 3.78
CA ILE A 33 0.34 -11.38 3.01
C ILE A 33 0.89 -10.02 3.41
N THR A 34 1.48 -9.30 2.47
CA THR A 34 1.94 -7.93 2.67
C THR A 34 0.90 -6.97 2.14
N ASP A 35 0.37 -6.13 3.01
CA ASP A 35 -0.61 -5.09 2.75
C ASP A 35 0.07 -3.73 2.83
N ASN A 36 0.26 -3.07 1.68
CA ASN A 36 0.90 -1.76 1.56
C ASN A 36 -0.16 -0.64 1.50
N ALA A 37 0.07 0.47 2.19
CA ALA A 37 -0.86 1.61 2.17
C ALA A 37 -0.87 2.32 0.81
N VAL A 38 0.29 2.52 0.22
CA VAL A 38 0.46 3.34 -1.00
C VAL A 38 1.55 2.75 -1.89
N GLY A 39 1.37 2.83 -3.19
CA GLY A 39 2.40 2.65 -4.22
C GLY A 39 2.56 1.22 -4.71
N GLU A 40 3.17 0.38 -3.92
CA GLU A 40 3.36 -1.02 -4.27
C GLU A 40 2.04 -1.79 -4.14
N GLY A 41 1.79 -2.72 -5.04
CA GLY A 41 0.66 -3.65 -4.90
C GLY A 41 0.87 -4.56 -3.67
N ASP A 42 -0.23 -5.04 -3.11
CA ASP A 42 -0.17 -6.07 -2.08
C ASP A 42 0.44 -7.34 -2.67
N THR A 43 1.16 -8.08 -1.84
CA THR A 43 1.79 -9.35 -2.24
C THR A 43 1.35 -10.49 -1.35
N VAL A 44 1.43 -11.71 -1.90
CA VAL A 44 1.26 -12.94 -1.14
C VAL A 44 2.38 -13.92 -1.45
N ASP A 45 2.93 -14.53 -0.43
CA ASP A 45 3.81 -15.70 -0.52
C ASP A 45 3.11 -16.87 0.17
N ILE A 46 2.92 -17.99 -0.56
CA ILE A 46 2.22 -19.17 -0.07
C ILE A 46 3.14 -20.38 -0.22
N THR A 47 3.52 -20.98 0.88
CA THR A 47 4.29 -22.24 0.89
C THR A 47 3.34 -23.42 1.06
N VAL A 48 3.36 -24.32 0.09
CA VAL A 48 2.54 -25.55 0.07
C VAL A 48 3.41 -26.79 0.09
N MET A 49 2.94 -27.82 0.78
CA MET A 49 3.52 -29.17 0.75
C MET A 49 3.12 -29.88 -0.54
N ASP A 50 4.08 -30.47 -1.23
CA ASP A 50 3.88 -31.17 -2.51
C ASP A 50 4.43 -32.60 -2.50
N LYS A 51 4.12 -33.37 -1.44
CA LYS A 51 4.58 -34.77 -1.28
C LYS A 51 4.13 -35.70 -2.40
N ASP A 52 2.96 -35.41 -2.99
CA ASP A 52 2.39 -36.15 -4.12
C ASP A 52 2.79 -35.59 -5.48
N ARG A 53 3.63 -34.57 -5.50
CA ARG A 53 4.16 -33.87 -6.68
C ARG A 53 3.10 -33.28 -7.62
N LYS A 54 1.87 -33.09 -7.16
CA LYS A 54 0.81 -32.51 -7.99
C LYS A 54 1.08 -31.08 -8.43
N MET A 55 1.75 -30.28 -7.58
CA MET A 55 2.12 -28.91 -7.94
C MET A 55 3.10 -28.86 -9.10
N VAL A 56 3.99 -29.85 -9.21
CA VAL A 56 4.98 -29.94 -10.29
C VAL A 56 4.40 -30.56 -11.57
N TYR A 57 3.45 -31.48 -11.47
CA TYR A 57 2.91 -32.19 -12.63
C TYR A 57 1.53 -31.68 -13.06
N ASP A 58 0.55 -31.67 -12.16
CA ASP A 58 -0.85 -31.41 -12.50
C ASP A 58 -1.20 -29.93 -12.45
N TYR A 59 -0.65 -29.20 -11.47
CA TYR A 59 -0.96 -27.82 -11.16
C TYR A 59 0.20 -26.87 -11.49
N TYR A 60 1.12 -27.31 -12.37
CA TYR A 60 2.33 -26.56 -12.68
C TYR A 60 2.06 -25.09 -12.98
N PRO A 61 2.63 -24.15 -12.20
CA PRO A 61 2.32 -22.75 -12.31
C PRO A 61 2.73 -22.18 -13.68
N GLY A 62 1.86 -21.37 -14.24
CA GLY A 62 2.05 -20.70 -15.53
C GLY A 62 1.83 -19.22 -15.48
N VAL A 63 2.08 -18.57 -16.60
CA VAL A 63 1.79 -17.13 -16.79
C VAL A 63 0.29 -16.90 -16.63
N ASP A 64 -0.09 -15.81 -15.97
CA ASP A 64 -1.46 -15.39 -15.70
C ASP A 64 -2.27 -16.30 -14.77
N ASP A 65 -1.62 -17.24 -14.09
CA ASP A 65 -2.26 -17.98 -13.02
C ASP A 65 -2.58 -17.07 -11.84
N MET A 66 -3.65 -17.39 -11.14
CA MET A 66 -4.14 -16.58 -10.03
C MET A 66 -4.28 -17.40 -8.78
N VAL A 67 -4.10 -16.76 -7.65
CA VAL A 67 -4.44 -17.32 -6.35
C VAL A 67 -5.35 -16.36 -5.58
N LYS A 68 -6.46 -16.88 -5.07
CA LYS A 68 -7.30 -16.18 -4.11
C LYS A 68 -7.02 -16.74 -2.74
N CYS A 69 -6.54 -15.90 -1.84
CA CYS A 69 -6.23 -16.25 -0.47
C CYS A 69 -7.24 -15.56 0.47
N THR A 70 -7.83 -16.33 1.37
CA THR A 70 -8.73 -15.82 2.41
C THR A 70 -8.33 -16.47 3.73
N VAL A 71 -8.10 -15.66 4.75
CA VAL A 71 -7.81 -16.11 6.11
C VAL A 71 -8.91 -15.60 7.03
N SER A 72 -9.68 -16.53 7.57
CA SER A 72 -10.78 -16.26 8.50
C SER A 72 -10.32 -16.48 9.94
N LEU A 73 -10.53 -15.51 10.80
CA LEU A 73 -10.12 -15.48 12.20
C LEU A 73 -11.36 -15.56 13.09
N TYR A 74 -11.46 -16.58 13.90
CA TYR A 74 -12.59 -16.83 14.79
C TYR A 74 -12.20 -16.60 16.26
N GLY A 75 -13.18 -16.32 17.12
CA GLY A 75 -12.96 -16.16 18.55
C GLY A 75 -12.15 -14.91 18.92
N MET A 76 -12.11 -13.91 18.05
CA MET A 76 -11.52 -12.61 18.33
C MET A 76 -12.43 -11.82 19.27
N ASP A 77 -11.94 -10.82 19.94
CA ASP A 77 -12.62 -9.89 20.85
C ASP A 77 -14.16 -10.07 20.98
N GLY A 78 -14.60 -10.88 21.95
CA GLY A 78 -16.03 -11.14 22.18
C GLY A 78 -16.68 -12.11 21.20
N GLY A 79 -15.91 -12.99 20.54
CA GLY A 79 -16.42 -14.02 19.60
C GLY A 79 -16.61 -13.52 18.17
N LYS A 80 -16.09 -12.36 17.84
CA LYS A 80 -16.16 -11.79 16.48
C LYS A 80 -15.25 -12.54 15.51
N THR A 81 -15.66 -12.56 14.25
CA THR A 81 -14.87 -13.08 13.13
C THR A 81 -14.21 -11.93 12.39
N GLY A 82 -12.91 -12.08 12.08
CA GLY A 82 -12.17 -11.18 11.20
C GLY A 82 -11.74 -11.90 9.92
N VAL A 83 -11.51 -11.17 8.85
CA VAL A 83 -10.98 -11.71 7.59
C VAL A 83 -9.77 -10.90 7.18
N VAL A 84 -8.69 -11.60 6.79
CA VAL A 84 -7.48 -11.02 6.23
C VAL A 84 -7.23 -11.60 4.85
N GLY A 85 -6.70 -10.80 3.94
CA GLY A 85 -6.44 -11.19 2.56
C GLY A 85 -7.69 -11.02 1.70
N ASN A 86 -8.50 -12.03 1.53
CA ASN A 86 -9.71 -12.06 0.69
C ASN A 86 -9.61 -11.28 -0.63
N GLN A 87 -8.46 -11.39 -1.29
CA GLN A 87 -8.21 -10.77 -2.59
C GLN A 87 -7.55 -11.74 -3.54
N THR A 88 -7.56 -11.40 -4.82
CA THR A 88 -6.92 -12.19 -5.88
C THR A 88 -5.54 -11.63 -6.16
N PHE A 89 -4.56 -12.52 -6.25
CA PHE A 89 -3.19 -12.21 -6.63
C PHE A 89 -2.83 -12.93 -7.92
N HIS A 90 -2.09 -12.28 -8.79
CA HIS A 90 -1.53 -12.89 -10.00
C HIS A 90 -0.16 -13.48 -9.66
N ILE A 91 0.04 -14.76 -9.97
CA ILE A 91 1.31 -15.45 -9.70
C ILE A 91 2.40 -14.82 -10.59
N ASP A 92 3.45 -14.35 -9.95
CA ASP A 92 4.59 -13.75 -10.65
C ASP A 92 5.88 -14.57 -10.54
N GLN A 93 5.98 -15.39 -9.51
CA GLN A 93 7.13 -16.26 -9.30
C GLN A 93 6.70 -17.52 -8.54
N PHE A 94 7.39 -18.61 -8.79
CA PHE A 94 7.36 -19.78 -7.91
C PHE A 94 8.76 -20.35 -7.73
N SER A 95 8.97 -21.02 -6.62
CA SER A 95 10.17 -21.81 -6.36
C SER A 95 9.78 -23.19 -5.86
N TYR A 96 10.59 -24.19 -6.19
CA TYR A 96 10.37 -25.56 -5.77
C TYR A 96 11.60 -26.13 -5.07
N ASN A 97 11.41 -26.75 -3.92
CA ASN A 97 12.44 -27.44 -3.17
C ASN A 97 12.10 -28.95 -3.13
N ASP A 98 12.78 -29.73 -3.95
CA ASP A 98 12.52 -31.17 -4.08
C ASP A 98 12.84 -31.93 -2.79
N PHE A 99 13.90 -31.59 -2.09
CA PHE A 99 14.29 -32.23 -0.83
C PHE A 99 13.23 -32.04 0.25
N ALA A 100 12.68 -30.83 0.36
CA ALA A 100 11.62 -30.52 1.32
C ALA A 100 10.22 -30.88 0.79
N SER A 101 10.08 -31.22 -0.49
CA SER A 101 8.81 -31.41 -1.18
C SER A 101 7.87 -30.24 -0.98
N LYS A 102 8.36 -29.03 -1.20
CA LYS A 102 7.63 -27.77 -1.00
C LYS A 102 7.68 -26.89 -2.25
N MET A 103 6.57 -26.22 -2.52
CA MET A 103 6.51 -25.14 -3.51
C MET A 103 6.10 -23.84 -2.82
N THR A 104 6.81 -22.77 -3.11
CA THR A 104 6.42 -21.42 -2.72
C THR A 104 5.91 -20.68 -3.94
N LEU A 105 4.67 -20.20 -3.88
CA LEU A 105 4.02 -19.36 -4.88
C LEU A 105 4.06 -17.92 -4.39
N ARG A 106 4.59 -17.01 -5.20
CA ARG A 106 4.51 -15.58 -4.97
C ARG A 106 3.50 -14.98 -5.92
N GLY A 107 2.64 -14.11 -5.40
CA GLY A 107 1.65 -13.37 -6.18
C GLY A 107 1.62 -11.89 -5.83
N ILE A 108 1.17 -11.09 -6.77
CA ILE A 108 1.01 -9.64 -6.63
C ILE A 108 -0.42 -9.22 -6.98
N ALA A 109 -0.91 -8.17 -6.33
CA ALA A 109 -2.26 -7.63 -6.55
C ALA A 109 -2.40 -6.77 -7.82
N VAL A 110 -1.34 -6.62 -8.59
CA VAL A 110 -1.35 -5.87 -9.86
C VAL A 110 -1.51 -6.84 -11.01
N PRO A 111 -2.49 -6.65 -11.94
CA PRO A 111 -2.68 -7.52 -13.10
C PRO A 111 -1.41 -7.61 -13.94
N LYS A 112 -0.83 -8.80 -14.03
CA LYS A 112 0.50 -9.01 -14.60
C LYS A 112 0.55 -9.00 -16.12
N ASN A 113 -0.47 -9.54 -16.76
CA ASN A 113 -0.61 -9.61 -18.21
C ASN A 113 -1.01 -8.27 -18.84
N SER A 114 -1.44 -7.29 -18.04
CA SER A 114 -1.73 -5.96 -18.54
C SER A 114 -0.43 -5.19 -18.86
N THR A 115 -0.39 -4.51 -19.98
CA THR A 115 0.71 -3.60 -20.32
C THR A 115 0.72 -2.35 -19.43
N PHE A 116 -0.29 -2.19 -18.57
CA PHE A 116 -0.47 -1.11 -17.62
C PHE A 116 0.76 -0.85 -16.73
N ALA A 117 1.35 -1.92 -16.18
CA ALA A 117 2.51 -1.82 -15.29
C ALA A 117 3.85 -2.05 -15.99
N LYS A 118 3.86 -2.45 -17.29
CA LYS A 118 5.08 -2.96 -17.93
C LYS A 118 5.52 -2.17 -19.16
N THR A 119 4.57 -1.57 -19.90
CA THR A 119 4.89 -0.92 -21.17
C THR A 119 4.98 0.58 -20.99
N PRO A 120 6.19 1.17 -21.11
CA PRO A 120 6.34 2.62 -21.09
C PRO A 120 5.62 3.26 -22.29
N LYS A 121 5.00 4.41 -22.05
CA LYS A 121 4.31 5.22 -23.06
C LYS A 121 4.77 6.67 -22.99
N THR A 122 4.61 7.37 -24.10
CA THR A 122 4.73 8.83 -24.16
C THR A 122 3.40 9.39 -24.62
N LYS A 123 2.76 10.19 -23.75
CA LYS A 123 1.45 10.80 -24.00
C LYS A 123 1.37 12.17 -23.34
N THR A 124 0.81 13.14 -24.03
CA THR A 124 0.53 14.45 -23.47
C THR A 124 -0.95 14.58 -23.15
N TRP A 125 -1.25 14.96 -21.91
CA TRP A 125 -2.57 15.30 -21.45
C TRP A 125 -2.69 16.81 -21.37
N LYS A 126 -3.82 17.38 -21.83
CA LYS A 126 -4.06 18.83 -21.85
C LYS A 126 -5.46 19.13 -21.37
N ASN A 127 -5.61 20.23 -20.63
CA ASN A 127 -6.90 20.80 -20.19
C ASN A 127 -7.83 19.72 -19.58
N THR A 128 -7.36 19.03 -18.56
CA THR A 128 -8.02 17.86 -17.98
C THR A 128 -7.94 17.88 -16.44
N THR A 129 -8.39 16.82 -15.80
CA THR A 129 -8.27 16.64 -14.35
C THR A 129 -7.57 15.32 -14.05
N LEU A 130 -7.00 15.21 -12.84
CA LEU A 130 -6.41 13.94 -12.36
C LEU A 130 -7.42 12.78 -12.46
N ASN A 131 -8.67 13.03 -12.07
CA ASN A 131 -9.74 12.02 -12.17
C ASN A 131 -9.95 11.52 -13.60
N ASN A 132 -9.98 12.43 -14.58
CA ASN A 132 -10.18 12.06 -15.97
C ASN A 132 -8.98 11.27 -16.52
N ILE A 133 -7.76 11.69 -16.19
CA ILE A 133 -6.55 10.96 -16.58
C ILE A 133 -6.62 9.53 -16.05
N ALA A 134 -6.91 9.36 -14.76
CA ALA A 134 -6.98 8.05 -14.13
C ALA A 134 -8.12 7.20 -14.70
N TRP A 135 -9.30 7.80 -14.92
CA TRP A 135 -10.45 7.10 -15.48
C TRP A 135 -10.18 6.57 -16.89
N PHE A 136 -9.70 7.45 -17.79
CA PHE A 136 -9.39 7.04 -19.17
C PHE A 136 -8.30 5.98 -19.22
N THR A 137 -7.24 6.16 -18.42
CA THR A 137 -6.14 5.20 -18.36
C THR A 137 -6.62 3.84 -17.86
N CYS A 138 -7.41 3.78 -16.79
CA CYS A 138 -7.94 2.53 -16.27
C CYS A 138 -8.94 1.88 -17.24
N HIS A 139 -9.79 2.69 -17.91
CA HIS A 139 -10.77 2.21 -18.89
C HIS A 139 -10.12 1.47 -20.07
N ASP A 140 -8.99 1.96 -20.56
CA ASP A 140 -8.24 1.32 -21.66
C ASP A 140 -7.80 -0.12 -21.31
N TYR A 141 -7.73 -0.46 -20.03
CA TYR A 141 -7.36 -1.79 -19.54
C TYR A 141 -8.52 -2.59 -18.93
N GLY A 142 -9.72 -2.03 -18.93
CA GLY A 142 -10.87 -2.64 -18.23
C GLY A 142 -10.66 -2.72 -16.72
N LEU A 143 -9.74 -1.90 -16.14
CA LEU A 143 -9.46 -1.87 -14.72
C LEU A 143 -10.48 -0.99 -14.01
N PRO A 144 -11.27 -1.51 -13.05
CA PRO A 144 -12.16 -0.70 -12.27
C PRO A 144 -11.40 0.42 -11.53
N TYR A 145 -11.96 1.62 -11.56
CA TYR A 145 -11.37 2.81 -10.95
C TYR A 145 -12.32 3.43 -9.94
N TYR A 146 -11.77 3.88 -8.83
CA TYR A 146 -12.49 4.62 -7.81
C TYR A 146 -11.63 5.76 -7.24
N ARG A 147 -12.19 6.96 -7.18
CA ARG A 147 -11.62 8.10 -6.46
C ARG A 147 -12.49 8.38 -5.23
N GLU A 148 -11.88 8.39 -4.05
CA GLU A 148 -12.57 8.76 -2.83
C GLU A 148 -12.89 10.26 -2.81
N SER A 149 -13.97 10.65 -2.14
CA SER A 149 -14.47 12.02 -2.10
C SER A 149 -13.46 13.02 -1.52
N GLY A 150 -12.63 12.58 -0.57
CA GLY A 150 -11.58 13.39 0.05
C GLY A 150 -10.30 13.54 -0.79
N ALA A 151 -10.15 12.77 -1.88
CA ALA A 151 -8.98 12.85 -2.73
C ALA A 151 -9.01 14.12 -3.61
N PHE A 152 -7.88 14.80 -3.70
CA PHE A 152 -7.73 15.98 -4.56
C PHE A 152 -7.96 15.64 -6.03
N ASN A 153 -8.67 16.52 -6.74
CA ASN A 153 -8.91 16.41 -8.18
C ASN A 153 -8.56 17.74 -8.87
N PRO A 154 -7.28 18.11 -8.98
CA PRO A 154 -6.88 19.36 -9.58
C PRO A 154 -7.22 19.40 -11.08
N HIS A 155 -7.47 20.60 -11.59
CA HIS A 155 -7.37 20.90 -13.01
C HIS A 155 -5.89 20.91 -13.41
N ILE A 156 -5.58 20.37 -14.58
CA ILE A 156 -4.20 20.25 -15.10
C ILE A 156 -4.23 20.78 -16.52
N GLU A 157 -3.53 21.88 -16.78
CA GLU A 157 -3.44 22.48 -18.10
C GLU A 157 -2.63 21.58 -19.05
N LYS A 158 -1.47 21.09 -18.57
CA LYS A 158 -0.61 20.19 -19.34
C LYS A 158 0.19 19.28 -18.41
N VAL A 159 0.21 17.99 -18.71
CA VAL A 159 1.14 17.03 -18.10
C VAL A 159 1.60 16.02 -19.14
N GLU A 160 2.84 15.60 -19.05
CA GLU A 160 3.46 14.65 -19.96
C GLU A 160 3.81 13.34 -19.23
N GLN A 161 3.29 12.24 -19.75
CA GLN A 161 3.80 10.92 -19.46
C GLN A 161 4.96 10.69 -20.44
N SER A 162 6.19 10.71 -19.95
CA SER A 162 7.38 10.59 -20.79
C SER A 162 8.09 9.28 -20.51
N ASN A 163 8.03 8.34 -21.44
CA ASN A 163 8.64 7.00 -21.32
C ASN A 163 8.37 6.33 -19.97
N ALA A 164 7.15 6.46 -19.46
CA ALA A 164 6.72 5.93 -18.19
C ALA A 164 5.55 4.95 -18.37
N THR A 165 5.46 3.92 -17.52
CA THR A 165 4.28 3.05 -17.51
C THR A 165 3.06 3.79 -16.99
N ASP A 166 1.87 3.35 -17.37
CA ASP A 166 0.64 4.00 -16.91
C ASP A 166 0.51 3.93 -15.39
N LEU A 167 0.91 2.82 -14.78
CA LEU A 167 0.93 2.66 -13.33
C LEU A 167 1.85 3.69 -12.66
N SER A 168 3.10 3.79 -13.09
CA SER A 168 4.07 4.73 -12.50
C SER A 168 3.68 6.19 -12.75
N PHE A 169 3.12 6.50 -13.92
CA PHE A 169 2.65 7.83 -14.23
C PHE A 169 1.48 8.24 -13.32
N LEU A 170 0.44 7.39 -13.19
CA LEU A 170 -0.69 7.67 -12.30
C LEU A 170 -0.27 7.79 -10.84
N PHE A 171 0.64 6.94 -10.40
CA PHE A 171 1.19 7.02 -9.05
C PHE A 171 1.89 8.35 -8.80
N ASN A 172 2.82 8.74 -9.68
CA ASN A 172 3.58 9.97 -9.55
C ASN A 172 2.69 11.22 -9.58
N ILE A 173 1.73 11.28 -10.51
CA ILE A 173 0.83 12.44 -10.60
C ILE A 173 -0.12 12.51 -9.39
N SER A 174 -0.57 11.37 -8.87
CA SER A 174 -1.37 11.33 -7.64
C SER A 174 -0.59 11.89 -6.45
N GLN A 175 0.66 11.45 -6.26
CA GLN A 175 1.53 11.96 -5.20
C GLN A 175 1.89 13.44 -5.36
N THR A 176 2.06 13.92 -6.60
CA THR A 176 2.33 15.33 -6.90
C THR A 176 1.27 16.26 -6.31
N TYR A 177 0.04 15.77 -6.22
CA TYR A 177 -1.10 16.50 -5.65
C TYR A 177 -1.54 16.00 -4.27
N GLY A 178 -0.68 15.25 -3.57
CA GLY A 178 -0.91 14.82 -2.19
C GLY A 178 -1.90 13.68 -2.00
N ASN A 179 -2.21 12.95 -3.07
CA ASN A 179 -3.05 11.76 -2.98
C ASN A 179 -2.23 10.48 -2.83
N GLY A 180 -2.74 9.54 -2.07
CA GLY A 180 -2.34 8.15 -2.11
C GLY A 180 -2.99 7.43 -3.30
N MET A 181 -2.32 6.41 -3.83
CA MET A 181 -2.85 5.51 -4.86
C MET A 181 -2.50 4.07 -4.51
N LYS A 182 -3.47 3.17 -4.65
CA LYS A 182 -3.30 1.73 -4.41
C LYS A 182 -4.11 0.92 -5.42
N ILE A 183 -3.61 -0.26 -5.78
CA ILE A 183 -4.42 -1.29 -6.43
C ILE A 183 -4.83 -2.30 -5.36
N PHE A 184 -6.14 -2.48 -5.22
CA PHE A 184 -6.74 -3.39 -4.25
C PHE A 184 -7.89 -4.15 -4.89
N SER A 185 -7.88 -5.48 -4.80
CA SER A 185 -8.90 -6.36 -5.38
C SER A 185 -9.21 -6.02 -6.86
N ASP A 186 -8.19 -5.96 -7.69
CA ASP A 186 -8.26 -5.62 -9.13
C ASP A 186 -8.90 -4.25 -9.43
N ARG A 187 -8.85 -3.32 -8.48
CA ARG A 187 -9.36 -1.95 -8.62
C ARG A 187 -8.27 -0.94 -8.28
N LEU A 188 -8.13 0.10 -9.10
CA LEU A 188 -7.30 1.25 -8.76
C LEU A 188 -8.09 2.23 -7.90
N VAL A 189 -7.53 2.61 -6.76
CA VAL A 189 -8.12 3.57 -5.82
C VAL A 189 -7.19 4.76 -5.64
N ILE A 190 -7.71 5.98 -5.80
CA ILE A 190 -7.04 7.23 -5.42
C ILE A 190 -7.77 7.78 -4.20
N PHE A 191 -7.01 8.09 -3.14
CA PHE A 191 -7.54 8.52 -1.85
C PHE A 191 -6.68 9.59 -1.19
N SER A 192 -7.22 10.26 -0.19
CA SER A 192 -6.47 11.23 0.64
C SER A 192 -5.87 10.52 1.85
N GLU A 193 -4.55 10.45 1.95
CA GLU A 193 -3.89 9.94 3.17
C GLU A 193 -4.25 10.80 4.40
N GLU A 194 -4.42 12.11 4.23
CA GLU A 194 -4.80 13.02 5.30
C GLU A 194 -6.16 12.65 5.92
N GLU A 195 -7.14 12.31 5.09
CA GLU A 195 -8.45 11.88 5.58
C GLU A 195 -8.37 10.56 6.36
N TYR A 196 -7.48 9.66 5.95
CA TYR A 196 -7.22 8.43 6.71
C TYR A 196 -6.49 8.68 8.03
N GLU A 197 -5.54 9.60 8.07
CA GLU A 197 -4.86 10.01 9.30
C GLU A 197 -5.80 10.64 10.33
N LYS A 198 -6.87 11.32 9.89
CA LYS A 198 -7.90 11.90 10.76
C LYS A 198 -8.82 10.86 11.38
N LYS A 199 -8.97 9.68 10.77
CA LYS A 199 -9.84 8.61 11.31
C LYS A 199 -9.43 8.25 12.73
N ALA A 200 -10.41 7.80 13.53
CA ALA A 200 -10.16 7.34 14.89
C ALA A 200 -9.16 6.17 14.90
N ALA A 201 -8.29 6.14 15.89
CA ALA A 201 -7.38 5.02 16.10
C ALA A 201 -8.18 3.73 16.36
N VAL A 202 -7.81 2.63 15.66
CA VAL A 202 -8.51 1.34 15.79
C VAL A 202 -8.24 0.66 17.11
N ARG A 203 -7.08 0.95 17.74
CA ARG A 203 -6.73 0.52 19.10
C ARG A 203 -5.57 1.34 19.65
N THR A 204 -5.28 1.14 20.95
CA THR A 204 -4.03 1.57 21.59
C THR A 204 -3.10 0.37 21.71
N ILE A 205 -1.82 0.55 21.35
CA ILE A 205 -0.74 -0.43 21.48
C ILE A 205 0.15 -0.04 22.64
N THR A 206 0.45 -1.01 23.50
CA THR A 206 1.31 -0.86 24.67
C THR A 206 2.43 -1.90 24.65
N HIS A 207 3.36 -1.86 25.61
CA HIS A 207 4.44 -2.87 25.72
C HIS A 207 3.91 -4.31 25.77
N SER A 208 2.76 -4.54 26.43
CA SER A 208 2.20 -5.88 26.57
C SER A 208 1.57 -6.44 25.29
N ASP A 209 1.34 -5.60 24.28
CA ASP A 209 0.80 -6.02 22.99
C ASP A 209 1.91 -6.44 22.00
N ILE A 210 3.14 -5.98 22.25
CA ILE A 210 4.27 -6.11 21.33
C ILE A 210 5.09 -7.35 21.70
N THR A 211 5.47 -8.14 20.69
CA THR A 211 6.37 -9.29 20.86
C THR A 211 7.73 -8.81 21.38
N ASP A 212 8.23 -9.44 22.42
CA ASP A 212 9.50 -9.07 23.06
C ASP A 212 10.65 -8.99 22.05
N GLY A 213 11.38 -7.87 22.09
CA GLY A 213 12.53 -7.63 21.24
C GLY A 213 12.21 -7.21 19.79
N SER A 214 10.93 -7.12 19.40
CA SER A 214 10.55 -6.76 18.03
C SER A 214 10.40 -5.26 17.79
N PHE A 215 10.29 -4.44 18.84
CA PHE A 215 10.09 -2.99 18.70
C PHE A 215 11.36 -2.26 18.27
N SER A 216 11.24 -1.47 17.22
CA SER A 216 12.26 -0.51 16.79
C SER A 216 11.64 0.82 16.41
N ALA A 217 12.39 1.92 16.62
CA ALA A 217 11.98 3.25 16.21
C ALA A 217 13.14 3.97 15.51
N ARG A 218 12.83 4.68 14.43
CA ARG A 218 13.78 5.53 13.71
C ARG A 218 13.19 6.92 13.55
N PHE A 219 13.88 7.92 14.06
CA PHE A 219 13.49 9.32 13.95
C PHE A 219 14.60 10.12 13.28
N ASP A 220 14.31 10.71 12.13
CA ASP A 220 15.20 11.64 11.45
C ASP A 220 14.85 13.07 11.90
N LEU A 221 15.74 13.69 12.64
CA LEU A 221 15.52 15.01 13.25
C LEU A 221 16.15 16.16 12.45
N ILE A 222 16.97 15.87 11.45
CA ILE A 222 17.81 16.90 10.80
C ILE A 222 17.23 17.33 9.45
N ARG A 223 16.46 16.49 8.76
CA ARG A 223 16.03 16.70 7.37
C ARG A 223 14.60 17.18 7.20
N GLN A 224 14.02 17.79 8.23
CA GLN A 224 12.66 18.29 8.15
C GLN A 224 12.60 19.54 7.26
N TYR A 225 11.87 19.43 6.15
CA TYR A 225 11.54 20.59 5.35
C TYR A 225 10.52 21.47 6.05
N THR A 226 10.78 22.78 6.10
CA THR A 226 9.96 23.76 6.79
C THR A 226 9.21 24.69 5.82
N GLY A 227 9.41 24.50 4.53
CA GLY A 227 8.76 25.28 3.50
C GLY A 227 9.01 24.78 2.09
N TYR A 228 8.44 25.47 1.14
CA TYR A 228 8.64 25.24 -0.30
C TYR A 228 8.79 26.54 -1.06
N GLU A 229 9.33 26.45 -2.27
CA GLU A 229 9.31 27.55 -3.25
C GLU A 229 8.93 27.00 -4.63
N TYR A 230 8.28 27.85 -5.42
CA TYR A 230 7.89 27.57 -6.79
C TYR A 230 7.96 28.82 -7.63
N GLU A 231 7.96 28.64 -8.93
CA GLU A 231 7.96 29.70 -9.94
C GLU A 231 6.68 29.61 -10.77
N HIS A 232 6.14 30.75 -11.18
CA HIS A 232 5.00 30.82 -12.11
C HIS A 232 5.00 32.13 -12.85
N ASP A 233 4.42 32.14 -14.03
CA ASP A 233 4.32 33.32 -14.88
C ASP A 233 2.89 33.91 -14.84
N VAL A 234 2.81 35.23 -14.86
CA VAL A 234 1.53 35.96 -15.01
C VAL A 234 1.74 36.96 -16.14
N GLY A 235 1.23 36.69 -17.33
CA GLY A 235 1.58 37.40 -18.55
C GLY A 235 3.08 37.31 -18.81
N ASP A 236 3.74 38.45 -18.98
CA ASP A 236 5.20 38.56 -19.21
C ASP A 236 6.01 38.64 -17.91
N VAL A 237 5.38 38.52 -16.75
CA VAL A 237 6.05 38.67 -15.43
C VAL A 237 6.28 37.27 -14.79
N HIS A 238 7.55 37.03 -14.50
CA HIS A 238 7.99 35.86 -13.77
C HIS A 238 7.96 36.10 -12.26
N TRP A 239 7.36 35.18 -11.50
CA TRP A 239 7.23 35.23 -10.05
C TRP A 239 7.88 34.03 -9.39
N THR A 240 8.72 34.30 -8.38
CA THR A 240 9.17 33.27 -7.43
C THR A 240 8.42 33.45 -6.11
N ARG A 241 7.80 32.37 -5.61
CA ARG A 241 7.07 32.39 -4.35
C ARG A 241 7.68 31.38 -3.39
N SER A 242 7.85 31.80 -2.14
CA SER A 242 8.29 30.92 -1.04
C SER A 242 7.26 30.94 0.07
N HIS A 243 7.03 29.77 0.68
CA HIS A 243 6.14 29.62 1.82
C HIS A 243 6.83 28.80 2.92
N TYR A 244 6.80 29.29 4.17
CA TYR A 244 7.40 28.64 5.34
C TYR A 244 6.35 28.41 6.40
N PHE A 245 6.47 27.28 7.14
CA PHE A 245 5.54 26.87 8.20
C PHE A 245 6.15 26.97 9.57
N ILE A 246 7.48 26.92 9.64
CA ILE A 246 8.26 27.01 10.86
C ILE A 246 9.34 28.07 10.63
N THR A 247 9.59 28.89 11.59
CA THR A 247 10.49 30.03 11.46
C THR A 247 11.97 29.66 11.49
N LYS A 248 12.37 28.48 12.04
CA LYS A 248 13.79 28.06 12.10
C LYS A 248 13.90 26.57 12.40
N PRO A 249 14.85 25.85 11.76
CA PRO A 249 15.62 26.24 10.60
C PRO A 249 14.77 26.34 9.33
N GLU A 250 15.13 27.25 8.44
CA GLU A 250 14.41 27.45 7.17
C GLU A 250 15.00 26.52 6.08
N ILE A 251 14.44 25.32 5.96
CA ILE A 251 14.80 24.37 4.90
C ILE A 251 13.63 24.26 3.95
N LYS A 252 13.79 24.76 2.73
CA LYS A 252 12.75 24.71 1.70
C LYS A 252 13.06 23.71 0.60
N ILE A 253 12.01 23.16 -0.01
CA ILE A 253 12.09 22.30 -1.17
C ILE A 253 11.64 23.07 -2.42
N SER A 254 12.42 23.01 -3.50
CA SER A 254 12.02 23.63 -4.76
C SER A 254 11.09 22.74 -5.55
N ILE A 255 10.01 23.34 -6.06
CA ILE A 255 9.01 22.68 -6.92
C ILE A 255 9.33 22.93 -8.40
N GLY A 256 9.98 24.06 -8.70
CA GLY A 256 10.22 24.55 -10.06
C GLY A 256 9.01 25.30 -10.63
N GLN A 257 8.91 25.31 -11.96
CA GLN A 257 7.86 26.03 -12.68
C GLN A 257 6.49 25.35 -12.50
N CYS A 258 5.48 26.16 -12.18
CA CYS A 258 4.10 25.76 -11.97
C CYS A 258 3.16 26.52 -12.92
N GLU A 259 1.99 25.95 -13.19
CA GLU A 259 0.99 26.53 -14.10
C GLU A 259 0.34 27.81 -13.52
N SER A 260 0.24 27.87 -12.20
CA SER A 260 -0.35 29.02 -11.48
C SER A 260 0.10 29.05 -10.03
N GLN A 261 -0.24 30.10 -9.31
CA GLN A 261 -0.03 30.20 -7.88
C GLN A 261 -0.71 29.05 -7.13
N THR A 262 -1.97 28.74 -7.45
CA THR A 262 -2.73 27.66 -6.80
C THR A 262 -2.07 26.30 -7.05
N ASP A 263 -1.61 26.03 -8.27
CA ASP A 263 -0.91 24.81 -8.63
C ASP A 263 0.40 24.67 -7.84
N GLY A 264 1.17 25.76 -7.74
CA GLY A 264 2.42 25.80 -6.97
C GLY A 264 2.21 25.56 -5.47
N GLU A 265 1.17 26.14 -4.89
CA GLU A 265 0.83 25.94 -3.47
C GLU A 265 0.40 24.50 -3.20
N LEU A 266 -0.44 23.90 -4.05
CA LEU A 266 -0.87 22.51 -3.91
C LEU A 266 0.31 21.54 -4.02
N LYS A 267 1.12 21.66 -5.07
CA LYS A 267 2.30 20.83 -5.29
C LYS A 267 3.34 21.02 -4.18
N GLY A 268 3.53 22.26 -3.72
CA GLY A 268 4.46 22.59 -2.66
C GLY A 268 4.11 21.93 -1.34
N ARG A 269 2.87 22.06 -0.89
CA ARG A 269 2.37 21.40 0.31
C ARG A 269 2.47 19.87 0.19
N ALA A 270 2.02 19.31 -0.93
CA ALA A 270 2.09 17.87 -1.17
C ALA A 270 3.53 17.35 -1.07
N LYS A 271 4.49 18.05 -1.70
CA LYS A 271 5.89 17.65 -1.72
C LYS A 271 6.56 17.75 -0.35
N VAL A 272 6.28 18.80 0.43
CA VAL A 272 6.81 18.90 1.81
C VAL A 272 6.19 17.83 2.70
N ASN A 273 4.88 17.64 2.65
CA ASN A 273 4.21 16.59 3.42
C ASN A 273 4.76 15.20 3.09
N LEU A 274 4.98 14.91 1.80
CA LEU A 274 5.57 13.66 1.34
C LEU A 274 7.01 13.47 1.82
N ALA A 275 7.84 14.51 1.73
CA ALA A 275 9.23 14.46 2.15
C ALA A 275 9.41 14.28 3.67
N ASN A 276 8.49 14.85 4.46
CA ASN A 276 8.52 14.76 5.93
C ASN A 276 7.77 13.53 6.47
N ARG A 277 6.99 12.86 5.65
CA ARG A 277 6.03 11.81 6.04
C ARG A 277 6.65 10.70 6.88
N ASP A 278 7.77 10.17 6.43
CA ASP A 278 8.38 8.97 7.00
C ASP A 278 9.60 9.27 7.91
N MET A 279 9.68 10.50 8.44
CA MET A 279 10.77 10.91 9.33
C MET A 279 10.72 10.26 10.71
N GLN A 280 9.55 9.82 11.15
CA GLN A 280 9.34 9.18 12.45
C GLN A 280 8.60 7.86 12.22
N MET A 281 9.35 6.77 12.20
CA MET A 281 8.87 5.43 11.93
C MET A 281 9.03 4.52 13.14
N VAL A 282 8.06 3.63 13.31
CA VAL A 282 8.15 2.50 14.26
C VAL A 282 7.88 1.20 13.51
N THR A 283 8.55 0.14 13.94
CA THR A 283 8.33 -1.23 13.45
C THR A 283 8.23 -2.15 14.65
N PHE A 284 7.26 -3.04 14.68
CA PHE A 284 7.06 -4.01 15.76
C PHE A 284 6.19 -5.18 15.29
N GLU A 285 6.26 -6.29 16.04
CA GLU A 285 5.41 -7.46 15.82
C GLU A 285 4.37 -7.60 16.94
N ILE A 286 3.15 -7.99 16.55
CA ILE A 286 2.04 -8.29 17.46
C ILE A 286 1.40 -9.63 17.13
N ILE A 287 0.66 -10.21 18.08
CA ILE A 287 -0.34 -11.24 17.77
C ILE A 287 -1.38 -10.62 16.85
N GLY A 288 -1.71 -11.31 15.76
CA GLY A 288 -2.52 -10.76 14.70
C GLY A 288 -3.89 -10.22 15.14
N ASP A 289 -4.23 -9.04 14.63
CA ASP A 289 -5.50 -8.34 14.82
C ASP A 289 -6.01 -7.87 13.44
N PRO A 290 -7.19 -8.35 12.97
CA PRO A 290 -7.72 -8.01 11.65
C PRO A 290 -8.09 -6.53 11.48
N LYS A 291 -8.07 -5.72 12.56
CA LYS A 291 -8.27 -4.26 12.49
C LYS A 291 -6.99 -3.51 12.15
N MET A 292 -5.83 -4.14 12.37
CA MET A 292 -4.52 -3.56 12.07
C MET A 292 -4.18 -3.84 10.61
N ILE A 293 -4.72 -2.99 9.74
CA ILE A 293 -4.52 -3.04 8.27
C ILE A 293 -3.74 -1.81 7.81
N SER A 294 -3.16 -1.86 6.63
CA SER A 294 -2.56 -0.66 6.04
C SER A 294 -3.60 0.46 5.94
N THR A 295 -3.17 1.71 6.02
CA THR A 295 -4.02 2.92 6.11
C THR A 295 -4.81 3.11 7.42
N ALA A 296 -4.88 2.12 8.30
CA ALA A 296 -5.46 2.33 9.63
C ALA A 296 -4.54 3.17 10.53
N THR A 297 -5.09 3.71 11.61
CA THR A 297 -4.34 4.45 12.62
C THR A 297 -4.47 3.77 13.98
N PHE A 298 -3.41 3.87 14.80
CA PHE A 298 -3.41 3.41 16.20
C PHE A 298 -2.73 4.43 17.09
N ASN A 299 -2.94 4.33 18.41
CA ASN A 299 -2.18 5.09 19.39
C ASN A 299 -1.08 4.19 20.00
N LEU A 300 0.15 4.67 20.04
CA LEU A 300 1.23 4.07 20.82
C LEU A 300 1.26 4.72 22.20
N SER A 301 1.38 3.93 23.25
CA SER A 301 1.37 4.41 24.63
C SER A 301 2.36 3.64 25.52
N GLY A 302 3.00 4.35 26.44
CA GLY A 302 3.98 3.78 27.37
C GLY A 302 5.42 3.83 26.89
N TYR A 303 5.70 4.49 25.78
CA TYR A 303 7.02 4.66 25.17
C TYR A 303 7.56 6.09 25.34
N GLY A 304 6.96 6.90 26.21
CA GLY A 304 7.39 8.26 26.52
C GLY A 304 7.34 9.18 25.31
N GLY A 305 8.46 9.75 24.87
CA GLY A 305 8.51 10.66 23.71
C GLY A 305 8.05 10.05 22.38
N LEU A 306 7.97 8.73 22.29
CA LEU A 306 7.46 8.03 21.11
C LEU A 306 5.93 7.92 21.12
N ASP A 307 5.27 8.15 22.25
CA ASP A 307 3.82 8.08 22.38
C ASP A 307 3.13 9.00 21.36
N GLY A 308 1.96 8.58 20.89
CA GLY A 308 1.18 9.36 19.95
C GLY A 308 0.40 8.53 18.94
N LYS A 309 -0.21 9.20 17.98
CA LYS A 309 -0.99 8.58 16.92
C LYS A 309 -0.11 8.25 15.71
N TYR A 310 -0.25 7.03 15.23
CA TYR A 310 0.50 6.50 14.10
C TYR A 310 -0.43 6.05 12.97
N TYR A 311 0.05 6.19 11.75
CA TYR A 311 -0.57 5.69 10.52
C TYR A 311 0.21 4.48 10.02
N ILE A 312 -0.48 3.40 9.71
CA ILE A 312 0.14 2.14 9.26
C ILE A 312 0.47 2.23 7.78
N ASN A 313 1.77 2.23 7.47
CA ASN A 313 2.27 2.24 6.11
C ASN A 313 2.23 0.84 5.47
N LYS A 314 2.51 -0.19 6.28
CA LYS A 314 2.61 -1.57 5.81
C LYS A 314 2.32 -2.55 6.93
N VAL A 315 1.64 -3.63 6.57
CA VAL A 315 1.40 -4.77 7.46
C VAL A 315 1.84 -6.04 6.77
N THR A 316 2.73 -6.80 7.41
CA THR A 316 3.08 -8.14 6.97
C THR A 316 2.35 -9.15 7.84
N ASN A 317 1.33 -9.78 7.28
CA ASN A 317 0.50 -10.78 7.95
C ASN A 317 1.12 -12.17 7.74
N LYS A 318 1.53 -12.84 8.81
CA LYS A 318 2.14 -14.18 8.75
C LYS A 318 1.22 -15.21 9.41
N PHE A 319 0.92 -16.28 8.69
CA PHE A 319 0.12 -17.40 9.16
C PHE A 319 0.95 -18.67 9.03
N THR A 320 1.27 -19.28 10.15
CA THR A 320 2.01 -20.55 10.20
C THR A 320 1.30 -21.54 11.12
N ALA A 321 1.45 -22.83 10.84
CA ALA A 321 0.87 -23.88 11.68
C ALA A 321 1.45 -23.88 13.11
N SER A 322 2.71 -23.44 13.29
CA SER A 322 3.41 -23.42 14.58
C SER A 322 3.11 -22.19 15.44
N ASN A 323 3.06 -21.00 14.82
CA ASN A 323 2.99 -19.73 15.54
C ASN A 323 1.60 -19.05 15.43
N GLY A 324 0.70 -19.64 14.62
CA GLY A 324 -0.60 -19.03 14.37
C GLY A 324 -0.50 -17.77 13.52
N PHE A 325 -1.25 -16.73 13.90
CA PHE A 325 -1.31 -15.46 13.18
C PHE A 325 -0.53 -14.38 13.91
N THR A 326 0.51 -13.85 13.26
CA THR A 326 1.28 -12.69 13.71
C THR A 326 1.27 -11.58 12.65
N GLN A 327 1.51 -10.35 13.07
CA GLN A 327 1.60 -9.18 12.20
C GLN A 327 2.84 -8.38 12.53
N GLU A 328 3.65 -8.10 11.52
CA GLU A 328 4.68 -7.07 11.58
C GLU A 328 4.10 -5.76 11.05
N ILE A 329 4.15 -4.72 11.85
CA ILE A 329 3.57 -3.40 11.56
C ILE A 329 4.70 -2.42 11.31
N GLU A 330 4.69 -1.78 10.15
CA GLU A 330 5.53 -0.61 9.86
C GLU A 330 4.63 0.63 9.82
N ALA A 331 4.86 1.59 10.71
CA ALA A 331 4.00 2.75 10.86
C ALA A 331 4.79 4.04 11.04
N ARG A 332 4.20 5.14 10.58
CA ARG A 332 4.75 6.49 10.75
C ARG A 332 3.95 7.29 11.77
N LYS A 333 4.63 8.11 12.56
CA LYS A 333 3.97 9.04 13.48
C LYS A 333 3.24 10.11 12.67
N ILE A 334 1.97 10.32 12.97
CA ILE A 334 1.18 11.36 12.29
C ILE A 334 1.70 12.71 12.76
N GLN A 335 2.16 13.52 11.80
CA GLN A 335 2.63 14.87 12.00
C GLN A 335 1.57 15.86 11.55
N GLN A 336 1.70 17.10 12.03
CA GLN A 336 0.86 18.19 11.51
C GLN A 336 1.16 18.38 10.02
N ARG A 337 0.14 18.25 9.18
CA ARG A 337 0.23 18.54 7.75
C ARG A 337 0.14 20.05 7.51
N LEU A 338 0.63 20.48 6.38
CA LEU A 338 0.74 21.86 5.97
C LEU A 338 -0.43 22.29 5.11
#